data_f3a7f1b0aa9278a1cd626b3ade5692cd
#
_entry.id   f3a7f1b0aa9278a1cd626b3ade5692cd
#
_cell.length_a   1.000
_cell.length_b   1.000
_cell.length_c   1.000
_cell.angle_alpha   90.00
_cell.angle_beta   90.00
_cell.angle_gamma   90.00
#
_symmetry.space_group_name_H-M   'P 1'
#
loop_
_entity.id
_entity.type
_entity.pdbx_description
1 polymer ?
#
loop_
_entity_poly.entity_id
_entity_poly.type
_entity_poly.pdbx_seq_one_letter_code
_entity_poly.pdbx_strand_id
1 'polypeptide(L)'
;KALLSVWCADALKGLSLYSHCYLVFVFHANTDMGSAKVGGTIKPLVKPPRLAGESTGVFSCRTPHRPNPIGLSLCKIERVEGKNLHLSGVDLVDGTPILDIKPYLPYSDKPGEDAAVRYPDWLDSDYNNIHSVALDESLVPETWPKSSLLCNRTEICQFIIQVLSFDVRSLIQKER
;
A
#
# COMPACT_ATOMS: atom_id res chain seq x y z
N LYS A 1 10.58 2.51 2.60
CA LYS A 1 11.35 3.05 1.45
C LYS A 1 11.57 1.92 0.46
N ALA A 2 11.48 2.21 -0.83
CA ALA A 2 11.75 1.25 -1.89
C ALA A 2 12.80 1.80 -2.85
N LEU A 3 13.54 0.89 -3.46
CA LEU A 3 14.47 1.15 -4.55
C LEU A 3 13.94 0.44 -5.80
N LEU A 4 13.70 1.21 -6.84
CA LEU A 4 13.28 0.72 -8.14
C LEU A 4 14.38 1.00 -9.15
N SER A 5 14.84 -0.03 -9.88
CA SER A 5 15.81 0.11 -10.95
C SER A 5 15.12 -0.06 -12.29
N VAL A 6 15.31 0.94 -13.19
CA VAL A 6 14.77 0.88 -14.55
C VAL A 6 15.83 0.44 -15.56
N TRP A 7 15.42 0.08 -16.75
CA TRP A 7 16.30 -0.42 -17.82
C TRP A 7 17.28 0.64 -18.37
N CYS A 8 16.95 1.94 -18.28
CA CYS A 8 17.77 3.03 -18.80
C CYS A 8 17.65 4.27 -17.92
N ALA A 9 18.77 4.95 -17.65
CA ALA A 9 18.79 6.20 -16.88
C ALA A 9 18.03 7.34 -17.57
N ASP A 10 18.07 7.39 -18.90
CA ASP A 10 17.39 8.43 -19.67
C ASP A 10 15.86 8.38 -19.52
N ALA A 11 15.30 7.21 -19.21
CA ALA A 11 13.87 7.06 -18.92
C ALA A 11 13.44 7.83 -17.65
N LEU A 12 14.37 8.12 -16.73
CA LEU A 12 14.12 8.89 -15.51
C LEU A 12 14.50 10.37 -15.64
N LYS A 13 14.99 10.81 -16.82
CA LYS A 13 15.41 12.20 -17.03
C LYS A 13 14.24 13.15 -16.79
N GLY A 14 14.46 14.11 -15.88
CA GLY A 14 13.44 15.09 -15.50
C GLY A 14 12.47 14.63 -14.40
N LEU A 15 12.44 13.34 -14.04
CA LEU A 15 11.54 12.85 -12.99
C LEU A 15 11.90 13.40 -11.61
N SER A 16 13.14 13.79 -11.37
CA SER A 16 13.60 14.44 -10.13
C SER A 16 13.00 15.83 -9.89
N LEU A 17 12.38 16.45 -10.89
CA LEU A 17 11.66 17.72 -10.76
C LEU A 17 10.26 17.54 -10.14
N TYR A 18 9.76 16.32 -10.06
CA TYR A 18 8.47 15.98 -9.48
C TYR A 18 8.63 15.51 -8.05
N SER A 19 7.69 15.87 -7.20
CA SER A 19 7.65 15.42 -5.79
C SER A 19 7.08 14.01 -5.66
N HIS A 20 6.16 13.62 -6.53
CA HIS A 20 5.44 12.34 -6.45
C HIS A 20 5.29 11.70 -7.84
N CYS A 21 5.12 10.38 -7.83
CA CYS A 21 4.77 9.61 -9.01
C CYS A 21 3.80 8.48 -8.65
N TYR A 22 3.02 8.07 -9.63
CA TYR A 22 2.26 6.82 -9.56
C TYR A 22 3.13 5.65 -10.00
N LEU A 23 3.05 4.57 -9.23
CA LEU A 23 3.51 3.25 -9.65
C LEU A 23 2.30 2.43 -10.10
N VAL A 24 2.36 1.91 -11.32
CA VAL A 24 1.43 0.90 -11.85
C VAL A 24 2.13 -0.44 -11.77
N PHE A 25 1.50 -1.43 -11.12
CA PHE A 25 2.16 -2.70 -10.81
C PHE A 25 1.19 -3.88 -10.84
N VAL A 26 1.72 -5.09 -10.79
CA VAL A 26 0.94 -6.32 -10.74
C VAL A 26 0.92 -6.87 -9.31
N PHE A 27 -0.26 -7.22 -8.81
CA PHE A 27 -0.43 -7.99 -7.56
C PHE A 27 0.00 -9.45 -7.78
N HIS A 28 1.30 -9.71 -7.83
CA HIS A 28 1.86 -11.01 -8.20
C HIS A 28 1.79 -12.05 -7.08
N ALA A 29 1.80 -11.62 -5.81
CA ALA A 29 1.85 -12.52 -4.66
C ALA A 29 0.46 -12.89 -4.11
N ASN A 30 -0.62 -12.21 -4.55
CA ASN A 30 -1.98 -12.43 -4.04
C ASN A 30 -2.89 -13.15 -5.05
N THR A 31 -2.38 -13.49 -6.19
CA THR A 31 -3.11 -14.18 -7.24
C THR A 31 -2.37 -15.46 -7.59
N ASP A 32 -3.06 -16.59 -7.49
CA ASP A 32 -2.65 -17.81 -8.18
C ASP A 32 -2.69 -17.52 -9.69
N MET A 33 -1.66 -16.84 -10.19
CA MET A 33 -1.49 -16.56 -11.61
C MET A 33 -1.47 -17.86 -12.44
N GLY A 34 -1.17 -19.01 -11.79
CA GLY A 34 -1.22 -20.34 -12.41
C GLY A 34 -2.60 -20.97 -12.42
N SER A 35 -3.55 -20.52 -11.62
CA SER A 35 -4.92 -21.04 -11.57
C SER A 35 -5.96 -20.12 -12.23
N ALA A 36 -5.54 -19.02 -12.82
CA ALA A 36 -6.38 -18.25 -13.73
C ALA A 36 -6.69 -19.13 -14.96
N LYS A 37 -7.55 -20.13 -14.76
CA LYS A 37 -8.18 -20.85 -15.86
C LYS A 37 -8.82 -19.79 -16.75
N VAL A 38 -8.40 -19.74 -17.98
CA VAL A 38 -9.12 -19.02 -19.04
C VAL A 38 -10.59 -19.47 -18.91
N GLY A 39 -11.48 -18.57 -18.46
CA GLY A 39 -12.86 -18.91 -18.13
C GLY A 39 -13.18 -19.13 -16.65
N GLY A 40 -12.25 -18.93 -15.71
CA GLY A 40 -12.53 -18.94 -14.26
C GLY A 40 -13.54 -17.86 -13.88
N THR A 41 -14.56 -18.22 -13.06
CA THR A 41 -15.59 -17.28 -12.60
C THR A 41 -14.97 -16.23 -11.72
N ILE A 42 -14.86 -15.00 -12.22
CA ILE A 42 -14.42 -13.83 -11.43
C ILE A 42 -15.53 -13.53 -10.44
N LYS A 43 -15.19 -13.50 -9.16
CA LYS A 43 -16.14 -13.09 -8.13
C LYS A 43 -16.41 -11.60 -8.25
N PRO A 44 -17.64 -11.18 -8.56
CA PRO A 44 -17.96 -9.75 -8.71
C PRO A 44 -18.02 -9.01 -7.38
N LEU A 45 -18.18 -9.75 -6.27
CA LEU A 45 -18.27 -9.21 -4.92
C LEU A 45 -17.07 -9.64 -4.08
N VAL A 46 -16.58 -8.71 -3.28
CA VAL A 46 -15.49 -8.90 -2.32
C VAL A 46 -15.90 -8.39 -0.95
N LYS A 47 -15.23 -8.84 0.10
CA LYS A 47 -15.45 -8.42 1.48
C LYS A 47 -14.22 -7.66 1.98
N PRO A 48 -14.16 -6.33 1.82
CA PRO A 48 -13.07 -5.55 2.38
C PRO A 48 -13.05 -5.67 3.92
N PRO A 49 -11.89 -5.72 4.56
CA PRO A 49 -11.81 -5.82 6.02
C PRO A 49 -12.58 -4.73 6.76
N ARG A 50 -12.57 -3.50 6.24
CA ARG A 50 -13.26 -2.34 6.83
C ARG A 50 -14.77 -2.38 6.72
N LEU A 51 -15.33 -3.22 5.85
CA LEU A 51 -16.77 -3.31 5.64
C LEU A 51 -17.43 -4.34 6.57
N ALA A 52 -16.76 -4.70 7.69
CA ALA A 52 -17.32 -5.53 8.77
C ALA A 52 -17.99 -6.82 8.28
N GLY A 53 -17.47 -7.44 7.22
CA GLY A 53 -18.00 -8.69 6.65
C GLY A 53 -19.05 -8.52 5.56
N GLU A 54 -19.54 -7.31 5.33
CA GLU A 54 -20.42 -7.01 4.19
C GLU A 54 -19.66 -7.07 2.87
N SER A 55 -20.40 -7.26 1.79
CA SER A 55 -19.83 -7.38 0.46
C SER A 55 -20.01 -6.09 -0.33
N THR A 56 -18.98 -5.74 -1.12
CA THR A 56 -19.05 -4.66 -2.10
C THR A 56 -18.56 -5.13 -3.46
N GLY A 57 -18.86 -4.35 -4.51
CA GLY A 57 -18.37 -4.64 -5.85
C GLY A 57 -16.84 -4.58 -5.93
N VAL A 58 -16.24 -5.48 -6.70
CA VAL A 58 -14.77 -5.55 -6.86
C VAL A 58 -14.17 -4.23 -7.35
N PHE A 59 -14.93 -3.43 -8.11
CA PHE A 59 -14.48 -2.12 -8.60
C PHE A 59 -14.78 -0.97 -7.63
N SER A 60 -15.53 -1.23 -6.56
CA SER A 60 -15.80 -0.23 -5.51
C SER A 60 -14.75 -0.21 -4.41
N CYS A 61 -13.69 -0.98 -4.54
CA CYS A 61 -12.55 -1.01 -3.61
C CYS A 61 -11.24 -1.28 -4.34
N ARG A 62 -10.12 -1.15 -3.63
CA ARG A 62 -8.77 -1.41 -4.17
C ARG A 62 -8.24 -2.80 -3.82
N THR A 63 -9.14 -3.80 -3.79
CA THR A 63 -8.74 -5.21 -3.54
C THR A 63 -7.76 -5.71 -4.60
N PRO A 64 -6.76 -6.54 -4.25
CA PRO A 64 -5.89 -7.21 -5.22
C PRO A 64 -6.61 -8.30 -6.04
N HIS A 65 -7.73 -8.83 -5.53
CA HIS A 65 -8.52 -9.88 -6.18
C HIS A 65 -9.43 -9.28 -7.27
N ARG A 66 -8.82 -8.94 -8.39
CA ARG A 66 -9.44 -8.24 -9.52
C ARG A 66 -9.31 -9.06 -10.81
N PRO A 67 -10.20 -8.84 -11.81
CA PRO A 67 -10.05 -9.46 -13.14
C PRO A 67 -8.67 -9.19 -13.75
N ASN A 68 -8.21 -7.94 -13.67
CA ASN A 68 -6.85 -7.53 -13.99
C ASN A 68 -6.20 -7.10 -12.67
N PRO A 69 -5.27 -7.90 -12.10
CA PRO A 69 -4.69 -7.63 -10.78
C PRO A 69 -3.63 -6.54 -10.87
N ILE A 70 -4.04 -5.36 -11.35
CA ILE A 70 -3.20 -4.18 -11.49
C ILE A 70 -3.43 -3.26 -10.29
N GLY A 71 -2.34 -2.85 -9.65
CA GLY A 71 -2.32 -1.89 -8.56
C GLY A 71 -1.84 -0.52 -9.02
N LEU A 72 -2.21 0.50 -8.26
CA LEU A 72 -1.81 1.89 -8.44
C LEU A 72 -1.51 2.48 -7.07
N SER A 73 -0.27 2.94 -6.87
CA SER A 73 0.15 3.62 -5.64
C SER A 73 0.77 4.97 -5.95
N LEU A 74 0.37 6.00 -5.20
CA LEU A 74 1.00 7.31 -5.22
C LEU A 74 2.18 7.28 -4.26
N CYS A 75 3.39 7.49 -4.78
CA CYS A 75 4.63 7.42 -4.03
C CYS A 75 5.36 8.75 -4.06
N LYS A 76 6.05 9.08 -2.98
CA LYS A 76 6.93 10.24 -2.92
C LYS A 76 8.28 9.90 -3.54
N ILE A 77 8.78 10.77 -4.40
CA ILE A 77 10.12 10.68 -4.98
C ILE A 77 11.12 11.26 -3.97
N GLU A 78 12.02 10.42 -3.49
CA GLU A 78 13.08 10.87 -2.56
C GLU A 78 14.31 11.35 -3.35
N ARG A 79 14.73 10.57 -4.34
CA ARG A 79 15.82 10.93 -5.25
C ARG A 79 15.87 10.02 -6.48
N VAL A 80 16.55 10.48 -7.52
CA VAL A 80 16.85 9.74 -8.74
C VAL A 80 18.37 9.67 -8.89
N GLU A 81 18.93 8.46 -9.01
CA GLU A 81 20.36 8.21 -9.14
C GLU A 81 20.64 7.29 -10.32
N GLY A 82 21.04 7.87 -11.44
CA GLY A 82 21.24 7.09 -12.66
C GLY A 82 19.95 6.39 -13.08
N LYS A 83 19.94 5.07 -13.11
CA LYS A 83 18.76 4.25 -13.41
C LYS A 83 17.95 3.85 -12.17
N ASN A 84 18.30 4.39 -11.00
CA ASN A 84 17.66 4.04 -9.74
C ASN A 84 16.73 5.16 -9.26
N LEU A 85 15.51 4.77 -8.92
CA LEU A 85 14.48 5.63 -8.35
C LEU A 85 14.23 5.23 -6.90
N HIS A 86 14.49 6.16 -5.96
CA HIS A 86 14.25 5.96 -4.54
C HIS A 86 12.91 6.57 -4.16
N LEU A 87 12.04 5.76 -3.57
CA LEU A 87 10.67 6.11 -3.24
C LEU A 87 10.35 5.90 -1.76
N SER A 88 9.40 6.68 -1.25
CA SER A 88 8.73 6.42 0.03
C SER A 88 7.21 6.42 -0.12
N GLY A 89 6.49 5.96 0.92
CA GLY A 89 5.04 5.75 0.81
C GLY A 89 4.65 4.57 -0.08
N VAL A 90 5.53 3.58 -0.20
CA VAL A 90 5.33 2.38 -1.03
C VAL A 90 4.81 1.25 -0.15
N ASP A 91 3.72 0.63 -0.56
CA ASP A 91 3.06 -0.53 0.08
C ASP A 91 3.15 -1.81 -0.78
N LEU A 92 4.28 -2.00 -1.42
CA LEU A 92 4.54 -3.13 -2.32
C LEU A 92 5.38 -4.20 -1.63
N VAL A 93 5.09 -5.45 -1.99
CA VAL A 93 5.94 -6.60 -1.63
C VAL A 93 7.21 -6.56 -2.49
N ASP A 94 8.33 -7.00 -1.92
CA ASP A 94 9.60 -7.09 -2.67
C ASP A 94 9.44 -8.00 -3.91
N GLY A 95 10.13 -7.62 -4.99
CA GLY A 95 10.00 -8.31 -6.27
C GLY A 95 8.71 -8.03 -7.04
N THR A 96 7.86 -7.07 -6.60
CA THR A 96 6.64 -6.70 -7.33
C THR A 96 6.96 -6.18 -8.73
N PRO A 97 6.41 -6.79 -9.81
CA PRO A 97 6.59 -6.30 -11.17
C PRO A 97 5.94 -4.93 -11.36
N ILE A 98 6.74 -3.94 -11.73
CA ILE A 98 6.27 -2.60 -12.06
C ILE A 98 6.01 -2.54 -13.57
N LEU A 99 4.80 -2.13 -13.93
CA LEU A 99 4.37 -2.00 -15.32
C LEU A 99 4.69 -0.61 -15.89
N ASP A 100 4.54 0.44 -15.05
CA ASP A 100 4.69 1.81 -15.49
C ASP A 100 4.98 2.76 -14.32
N ILE A 101 5.58 3.91 -14.63
CA ILE A 101 5.81 5.02 -13.71
C ILE A 101 5.23 6.28 -14.37
N LYS A 102 4.35 7.00 -13.68
CA LYS A 102 3.78 8.26 -14.17
C LYS A 102 4.01 9.38 -13.16
N PRO A 103 4.48 10.56 -13.58
CA PRO A 103 4.58 11.69 -12.66
C PRO A 103 3.19 12.11 -12.17
N TYR A 104 3.08 12.57 -10.94
CA TYR A 104 1.87 13.18 -10.42
C TYR A 104 1.74 14.61 -10.95
N LEU A 105 0.60 14.90 -11.58
CA LEU A 105 0.29 16.18 -12.19
C LEU A 105 -0.87 16.86 -11.46
N PRO A 106 -0.63 17.83 -10.56
CA PRO A 106 -1.69 18.43 -9.72
C PRO A 106 -2.86 19.00 -10.50
N TYR A 107 -2.61 19.53 -11.68
CA TYR A 107 -3.67 20.12 -12.52
C TYR A 107 -4.59 19.07 -13.18
N SER A 108 -4.14 17.82 -13.28
CA SER A 108 -4.86 16.71 -13.92
C SER A 108 -5.36 15.68 -12.90
N ASP A 109 -4.55 15.41 -11.87
CA ASP A 109 -4.78 14.29 -10.96
C ASP A 109 -5.55 14.69 -9.70
N LYS A 110 -5.59 15.99 -9.38
CA LYS A 110 -6.40 16.53 -8.29
C LYS A 110 -7.77 16.98 -8.83
N PRO A 111 -8.88 16.56 -8.20
CA PRO A 111 -10.18 17.14 -8.50
C PRO A 111 -10.15 18.67 -8.34
N GLY A 112 -10.91 19.39 -9.17
CA GLY A 112 -11.03 20.85 -9.06
C GLY A 112 -11.43 21.28 -7.64
N GLU A 113 -11.09 22.48 -7.23
CA GLU A 113 -11.35 22.98 -5.86
C GLU A 113 -12.84 22.96 -5.51
N ASP A 114 -13.71 23.18 -6.51
CA ASP A 114 -15.16 23.13 -6.36
C ASP A 114 -15.74 21.72 -6.53
N ALA A 115 -14.93 20.70 -6.77
CA ALA A 115 -15.42 19.35 -6.98
C ALA A 115 -15.81 18.71 -5.63
N ALA A 116 -17.08 18.32 -5.50
CA ALA A 116 -17.57 17.52 -4.39
C ALA A 116 -17.01 16.09 -4.50
N VAL A 117 -15.86 15.83 -3.89
CA VAL A 117 -15.29 14.49 -3.80
C VAL A 117 -16.14 13.65 -2.84
N ARG A 118 -16.59 12.49 -3.30
CA ARG A 118 -17.40 11.56 -2.50
C ARG A 118 -16.72 10.21 -2.43
N TYR A 119 -16.81 9.58 -1.27
CA TYR A 119 -16.41 8.21 -1.01
C TYR A 119 -17.32 7.62 0.08
N PRO A 120 -17.44 6.29 0.19
CA PRO A 120 -18.31 5.66 1.17
C PRO A 120 -17.85 5.90 2.60
N ASP A 121 -18.81 6.11 3.53
CA ASP A 121 -18.55 6.39 4.95
C ASP A 121 -17.73 5.30 5.64
N TRP A 122 -17.84 4.05 5.20
CA TRP A 122 -17.05 2.95 5.74
C TRP A 122 -15.54 3.08 5.51
N LEU A 123 -15.11 3.95 4.62
CA LEU A 123 -13.67 4.27 4.46
C LEU A 123 -13.14 5.17 5.58
N ASP A 124 -14.01 5.98 6.20
CA ASP A 124 -13.65 6.89 7.29
C ASP A 124 -13.79 6.23 8.66
N SER A 125 -14.69 5.24 8.79
CA SER A 125 -15.18 4.75 10.08
C SER A 125 -14.11 4.10 10.98
N ASP A 126 -13.01 3.59 10.40
CA ASP A 126 -12.01 2.84 11.16
C ASP A 126 -10.63 3.52 11.27
N TYR A 127 -10.39 4.60 10.55
CA TYR A 127 -9.11 5.31 10.68
C TYR A 127 -8.95 5.99 12.05
N ASN A 128 -10.06 6.26 12.74
CA ASN A 128 -10.07 6.93 14.04
C ASN A 128 -10.24 5.97 15.23
N ASN A 129 -10.51 4.70 15.00
CA ASN A 129 -10.59 3.70 16.07
C ASN A 129 -9.18 3.16 16.37
N ILE A 130 -8.37 4.03 16.95
CA ILE A 130 -7.08 3.65 17.52
C ILE A 130 -7.39 2.89 18.81
N HIS A 131 -7.13 1.59 18.81
CA HIS A 131 -7.17 0.81 20.03
C HIS A 131 -6.00 1.21 20.92
N SER A 132 -6.24 1.41 22.21
CA SER A 132 -5.16 1.59 23.18
C SER A 132 -4.37 0.28 23.27
N VAL A 133 -3.10 0.32 22.92
CA VAL A 133 -2.20 -0.82 23.02
C VAL A 133 -1.26 -0.60 24.20
N ALA A 134 -1.36 -1.45 25.22
CA ALA A 134 -0.35 -1.53 26.27
C ALA A 134 0.72 -2.55 25.86
N LEU A 135 1.94 -2.10 25.65
CA LEU A 135 3.08 -2.95 25.33
C LEU A 135 3.93 -3.15 26.60
N ASP A 136 4.15 -4.40 26.98
CA ASP A 136 5.19 -4.71 27.96
C ASP A 136 6.55 -4.58 27.28
N GLU A 137 7.24 -3.49 27.54
CA GLU A 137 8.54 -3.19 26.96
C GLU A 137 9.62 -4.22 27.33
N SER A 138 9.44 -4.98 28.42
CA SER A 138 10.38 -6.02 28.81
C SER A 138 10.46 -7.16 27.81
N LEU A 139 9.40 -7.38 27.04
CA LEU A 139 9.31 -8.39 25.97
C LEU A 139 10.03 -7.98 24.68
N VAL A 140 10.41 -6.71 24.56
CA VAL A 140 11.10 -6.23 23.36
C VAL A 140 12.62 -6.39 23.57
N PRO A 141 13.33 -7.08 22.66
CA PRO A 141 14.77 -7.27 22.80
C PRO A 141 15.53 -5.95 22.87
N GLU A 142 16.57 -5.88 23.72
CA GLU A 142 17.45 -4.71 23.82
C GLU A 142 18.31 -4.52 22.56
N THR A 143 18.60 -5.62 21.88
CA THR A 143 19.41 -5.62 20.67
C THR A 143 18.59 -6.10 19.47
N TRP A 144 18.63 -5.35 18.40
CA TRP A 144 17.98 -5.65 17.13
C TRP A 144 19.03 -5.85 16.03
N PRO A 145 18.75 -6.66 14.99
CA PRO A 145 19.69 -6.84 13.89
C PRO A 145 20.12 -5.49 13.28
N LYS A 146 21.42 -5.30 13.09
CA LYS A 146 21.98 -4.05 12.53
C LYS A 146 21.46 -3.67 11.14
N SER A 147 20.79 -4.59 10.46
CA SER A 147 20.12 -4.37 9.16
C SER A 147 18.71 -3.80 9.25
N SER A 148 18.17 -3.61 10.47
CA SER A 148 16.81 -3.09 10.64
C SER A 148 16.77 -1.56 10.46
N LEU A 149 15.64 -1.07 9.97
CA LEU A 149 15.36 0.37 9.84
C LEU A 149 15.12 1.06 11.19
N LEU A 150 14.91 0.27 12.26
CA LEU A 150 14.64 0.74 13.61
C LEU A 150 15.93 0.58 14.43
N CYS A 151 16.44 1.68 14.97
CA CYS A 151 17.78 1.74 15.52
C CYS A 151 17.84 1.48 17.03
N ASN A 152 16.73 1.63 17.75
CA ASN A 152 16.68 1.48 19.19
C ASN A 152 15.36 0.90 19.70
N ARG A 153 15.36 0.42 20.94
CA ARG A 153 14.20 -0.21 21.58
C ARG A 153 12.97 0.70 21.61
N THR A 154 13.16 1.99 21.87
CA THR A 154 12.05 2.95 21.92
C THR A 154 11.35 3.09 20.57
N GLU A 155 12.10 3.18 19.48
CA GLU A 155 11.54 3.23 18.12
C GLU A 155 10.79 1.94 17.78
N ILE A 156 11.31 0.80 18.21
CA ILE A 156 10.68 -0.51 18.00
C ILE A 156 9.35 -0.58 18.77
N CYS A 157 9.35 -0.18 20.05
CA CYS A 157 8.13 -0.13 20.86
C CYS A 157 7.07 0.78 20.25
N GLN A 158 7.45 1.99 19.82
CA GLN A 158 6.57 2.93 19.16
C GLN A 158 5.99 2.35 17.85
N PHE A 159 6.81 1.72 17.05
CA PHE A 159 6.38 1.07 15.82
C PHE A 159 5.38 -0.07 16.09
N ILE A 160 5.67 -0.94 17.07
CA ILE A 160 4.77 -2.02 17.46
C ILE A 160 3.43 -1.47 17.97
N ILE A 161 3.44 -0.47 18.82
CA ILE A 161 2.22 0.19 19.32
C ILE A 161 1.44 0.77 18.16
N GLN A 162 2.10 1.48 17.25
CA GLN A 162 1.45 2.08 16.08
C GLN A 162 0.83 1.01 15.17
N VAL A 163 1.53 -0.07 14.88
CA VAL A 163 1.00 -1.15 14.03
C VAL A 163 -0.18 -1.86 14.69
N LEU A 164 -0.07 -2.19 15.98
CA LEU A 164 -1.10 -2.92 16.70
C LEU A 164 -2.30 -2.05 17.09
N SER A 165 -2.18 -0.72 17.09
CA SER A 165 -3.31 0.18 17.32
C SER A 165 -4.34 0.14 16.20
N PHE A 166 -3.96 -0.35 15.02
CA PHE A 166 -4.88 -0.56 13.90
C PHE A 166 -5.34 -2.01 13.86
N ASP A 167 -6.57 -2.29 14.25
CA ASP A 167 -7.14 -3.63 14.15
C ASP A 167 -7.70 -3.87 12.74
N VAL A 168 -6.86 -4.48 11.89
CA VAL A 168 -7.19 -4.82 10.50
C VAL A 168 -7.83 -6.22 10.34
N ARG A 169 -8.08 -6.92 11.45
CA ARG A 169 -8.68 -8.25 11.39
C ARG A 169 -10.12 -8.19 10.92
N SER A 170 -10.55 -9.19 10.16
CA SER A 170 -11.98 -9.36 9.84
C SER A 170 -12.78 -9.70 11.11
N LEU A 171 -14.10 -9.47 11.09
CA LEU A 171 -14.99 -9.83 12.22
C LEU A 171 -14.81 -11.30 12.64
N ILE A 172 -14.69 -12.22 11.68
CA ILE A 172 -14.49 -13.65 11.97
C ILE A 172 -13.18 -13.91 12.71
N GLN A 173 -12.16 -13.10 12.46
CA GLN A 173 -10.87 -13.20 13.18
C GLN A 173 -10.91 -12.55 14.56
N LYS A 174 -11.82 -11.57 14.78
CA LYS A 174 -12.02 -10.93 16.09
C LYS A 174 -12.78 -11.79 17.08
N GLU A 175 -13.61 -12.72 16.57
CA GLU A 175 -14.44 -13.63 17.40
C GLU A 175 -13.73 -14.93 17.80
N ARG A 176 -12.49 -15.16 17.36
CA ARG A 176 -11.64 -16.29 17.73
C ARG A 176 -10.54 -15.88 18.69
#